data_6b8699931a051a4f200648f2e48fa3d3
#
_entry.id   6b8699931a051a4f200648f2e48fa3d3
#
_cell.length_a   1.000
_cell.length_b   1.000
_cell.length_c   1.000
_cell.angle_alpha   90.00
_cell.angle_beta   90.00
_cell.angle_gamma   90.00
#
_symmetry.space_group_name_H-M   'P 1'
#
loop_
_entity.id
_entity.type
_entity.pdbx_description
1 polymer ?
#
loop_
_entity_poly.entity_id
_entity_poly.type
_entity_poly.pdbx_seq_one_letter_code
_entity_poly.pdbx_strand_id
1 'polypeptide(L)'
;MKKKINPQAMQIADYLHDWLEHYVPSIKACSPHTKRNYKISVKLYVEFLRVIKGTTPETLSAECFCMEYIMEWIIWLKENRGCSPATCNVRLSALRVFLKYLSFRDISYMSVFLQAENVPNEKNSKRKVIGLSKQAVDVLLSMPNQGSTIGFRDYTLMLLLYSTAVRINELLTLKDRKSTR
;
A
#
# COMPACT_ATOMS: atom_id res chain seq x y z
N MET A 1 -4.88 18.06 -33.59
CA MET A 1 -5.08 16.63 -33.93
C MET A 1 -5.51 15.87 -32.67
N LYS A 2 -6.73 15.30 -32.65
CA LYS A 2 -7.17 14.42 -31.55
C LYS A 2 -6.29 13.17 -31.60
N LYS A 3 -5.47 12.92 -30.56
CA LYS A 3 -4.70 11.66 -30.42
C LYS A 3 -5.69 10.50 -30.38
N LYS A 4 -5.50 9.53 -31.27
CA LYS A 4 -6.33 8.32 -31.34
C LYS A 4 -6.01 7.49 -30.07
N ILE A 5 -6.99 7.31 -29.20
CA ILE A 5 -6.83 6.52 -27.97
C ILE A 5 -6.67 5.04 -28.38
N ASN A 6 -5.67 4.37 -27.84
CA ASN A 6 -5.50 2.93 -28.02
C ASN A 6 -6.70 2.21 -27.36
N PRO A 7 -7.43 1.33 -28.06
CA PRO A 7 -8.54 0.56 -27.45
C PRO A 7 -8.12 -0.23 -26.21
N GLN A 8 -6.91 -0.75 -26.22
CA GLN A 8 -6.35 -1.48 -25.07
C GLN A 8 -6.11 -0.56 -23.85
N ALA A 9 -5.71 0.69 -24.09
CA ALA A 9 -5.56 1.69 -23.01
C ALA A 9 -6.89 1.98 -22.32
N MET A 10 -7.98 2.08 -23.07
CA MET A 10 -9.32 2.28 -22.53
C MET A 10 -9.76 1.07 -21.69
N GLN A 11 -9.56 -0.14 -22.21
CA GLN A 11 -9.87 -1.37 -21.50
C GLN A 11 -9.09 -1.51 -20.18
N ILE A 12 -7.78 -1.21 -20.18
CA ILE A 12 -6.96 -1.22 -18.97
C ILE A 12 -7.46 -0.20 -17.95
N ALA A 13 -7.87 1.00 -18.41
CA ALA A 13 -8.40 2.03 -17.53
C ALA A 13 -9.73 1.61 -16.89
N ASP A 14 -10.63 0.98 -17.65
CA ASP A 14 -11.90 0.45 -17.16
C ASP A 14 -11.67 -0.66 -16.12
N TYR A 15 -10.75 -1.60 -16.40
CA TYR A 15 -10.38 -2.63 -15.45
C TYR A 15 -9.71 -2.06 -14.20
N LEU A 16 -8.88 -1.03 -14.32
CA LEU A 16 -8.28 -0.36 -13.17
C LEU A 16 -9.34 0.31 -12.28
N HIS A 17 -10.31 0.97 -12.91
CA HIS A 17 -11.43 1.58 -12.19
C HIS A 17 -12.26 0.52 -11.45
N ASP A 18 -12.69 -0.55 -12.16
CA ASP A 18 -13.45 -1.65 -11.55
C ASP A 18 -12.67 -2.33 -10.42
N TRP A 19 -11.36 -2.54 -10.60
CA TRP A 19 -10.50 -3.11 -9.57
C TRP A 19 -10.46 -2.25 -8.31
N LEU A 20 -10.24 -0.92 -8.45
CA LEU A 20 -10.12 -0.01 -7.31
C LEU A 20 -11.45 0.28 -6.61
N GLU A 21 -12.53 0.42 -7.38
CA GLU A 21 -13.81 0.90 -6.83
C GLU A 21 -14.74 -0.26 -6.42
N HIS A 22 -14.64 -1.42 -7.07
CA HIS A 22 -15.54 -2.56 -6.84
C HIS A 22 -14.82 -3.79 -6.28
N TYR A 23 -13.76 -4.27 -6.93
CA TYR A 23 -13.11 -5.52 -6.56
C TYR A 23 -12.33 -5.39 -5.23
N VAL A 24 -11.47 -4.39 -5.09
CA VAL A 24 -10.65 -4.20 -3.87
C VAL A 24 -11.51 -4.00 -2.61
N PRO A 25 -12.58 -3.20 -2.60
CA PRO A 25 -13.45 -3.06 -1.43
C PRO A 25 -14.23 -4.33 -1.09
N SER A 26 -14.54 -5.19 -2.08
CA SER A 26 -15.28 -6.45 -1.86
C SER A 26 -14.44 -7.55 -1.24
N ILE A 27 -13.10 -7.46 -1.30
CA ILE A 27 -12.21 -8.44 -0.67
C ILE A 27 -12.26 -8.27 0.85
N LYS A 28 -12.53 -9.36 1.56
CA LYS A 28 -12.55 -9.39 3.03
C LYS A 28 -11.25 -8.81 3.61
N ALA A 29 -11.40 -7.92 4.59
CA ALA A 29 -10.31 -7.23 5.30
C ALA A 29 -9.51 -6.22 4.46
N CYS A 30 -9.99 -5.75 3.32
CA CYS A 30 -9.35 -4.64 2.63
C CYS A 30 -9.60 -3.34 3.37
N SER A 31 -8.57 -2.86 4.08
CA SER A 31 -8.64 -1.58 4.78
C SER A 31 -8.59 -0.40 3.80
N PRO A 32 -9.12 0.79 4.17
CA PRO A 32 -8.96 2.01 3.37
C PRO A 32 -7.51 2.33 3.05
N HIS A 33 -6.58 1.97 3.95
CA HIS A 33 -5.13 2.10 3.75
C HIS A 33 -4.62 1.20 2.61
N THR A 34 -5.14 -0.02 2.48
CA THR A 34 -4.78 -0.93 1.39
C THR A 34 -5.22 -0.38 0.04
N LYS A 35 -6.47 0.07 -0.08
CA LYS A 35 -6.98 0.75 -1.30
C LYS A 35 -6.12 1.95 -1.67
N ARG A 36 -5.79 2.80 -0.69
CA ARG A 36 -4.92 3.97 -0.90
C ARG A 36 -3.53 3.56 -1.39
N ASN A 37 -2.92 2.53 -0.79
CA ASN A 37 -1.61 2.02 -1.20
C ASN A 37 -1.63 1.48 -2.63
N TYR A 38 -2.66 0.75 -3.03
CA TYR A 38 -2.85 0.25 -4.39
C TYR A 38 -2.96 1.40 -5.39
N LYS A 39 -3.82 2.38 -5.10
CA LYS A 39 -3.98 3.58 -5.94
C LYS A 39 -2.66 4.34 -6.12
N ILE A 40 -1.90 4.55 -5.04
CA ILE A 40 -0.61 5.23 -5.10
C ILE A 40 0.39 4.42 -5.94
N SER A 41 0.43 3.10 -5.78
CA SER A 41 1.37 2.23 -6.50
C SER A 41 1.15 2.27 -8.01
N VAL A 42 -0.10 2.14 -8.44
CA VAL A 42 -0.45 2.23 -9.88
C VAL A 42 -0.20 3.64 -10.42
N LYS A 43 -0.54 4.68 -9.66
CA LYS A 43 -0.24 6.07 -10.06
C LYS A 43 1.26 6.28 -10.30
N LEU A 44 2.11 5.77 -9.40
CA LEU A 44 3.56 5.87 -9.56
C LEU A 44 4.09 5.07 -10.75
N TYR A 45 3.48 3.92 -11.06
CA TYR A 45 3.85 3.16 -12.24
C TYR A 45 3.51 3.91 -13.54
N VAL A 46 2.30 4.45 -13.64
CA VAL A 46 1.88 5.26 -14.80
C VAL A 46 2.75 6.53 -14.92
N GLU A 47 3.13 7.14 -13.81
CA GLU A 47 4.05 8.29 -13.82
C GLU A 47 5.43 7.91 -14.35
N PHE A 48 5.99 6.78 -13.91
CA PHE A 48 7.23 6.24 -14.44
C PHE A 48 7.14 6.00 -15.94
N LEU A 49 6.10 5.33 -16.41
CA LEU A 49 5.88 5.08 -17.84
C LEU A 49 5.84 6.40 -18.63
N ARG A 50 5.17 7.42 -18.10
CA ARG A 50 5.08 8.74 -18.75
C ARG A 50 6.43 9.43 -18.80
N VAL A 51 7.19 9.45 -17.70
CA VAL A 51 8.43 10.25 -17.56
C VAL A 51 9.61 9.56 -18.26
N ILE A 52 9.72 8.25 -18.10
CA ILE A 52 10.90 7.49 -18.55
C ILE A 52 10.67 6.84 -19.93
N LYS A 53 9.45 6.32 -20.17
CA LYS A 53 9.13 5.60 -21.41
C LYS A 53 8.37 6.46 -22.42
N GLY A 54 7.96 7.69 -22.06
CA GLY A 54 7.16 8.53 -22.93
C GLY A 54 5.76 8.00 -23.22
N THR A 55 5.33 6.95 -22.50
CA THR A 55 4.01 6.35 -22.66
C THR A 55 2.97 7.19 -21.94
N THR A 56 1.96 7.64 -22.68
CA THR A 56 0.82 8.38 -22.08
C THR A 56 -0.31 7.42 -21.72
N PRO A 57 -1.24 7.81 -20.83
CA PRO A 57 -2.41 6.97 -20.51
C PRO A 57 -3.19 6.51 -21.76
N GLU A 58 -3.22 7.32 -22.83
CA GLU A 58 -3.93 7.02 -24.07
C GLU A 58 -3.21 5.98 -24.95
N THR A 59 -1.92 5.75 -24.70
CA THR A 59 -1.08 4.80 -25.46
C THR A 59 -0.72 3.56 -24.66
N LEU A 60 -1.28 3.41 -23.46
CA LEU A 60 -1.02 2.28 -22.59
C LEU A 60 -1.42 0.96 -23.26
N SER A 61 -0.55 -0.05 -23.16
CA SER A 61 -0.77 -1.40 -23.69
C SER A 61 -0.29 -2.46 -22.71
N ALA A 62 -0.59 -3.73 -22.95
CA ALA A 62 -0.09 -4.85 -22.14
C ALA A 62 1.45 -4.89 -22.12
N GLU A 63 2.11 -4.54 -23.20
CA GLU A 63 3.58 -4.50 -23.30
C GLU A 63 4.23 -3.56 -22.30
N CYS A 64 3.50 -2.51 -21.87
CA CYS A 64 3.97 -1.59 -20.85
C CYS A 64 4.14 -2.24 -19.47
N PHE A 65 3.68 -3.48 -19.27
CA PHE A 65 3.80 -4.24 -18.02
C PHE A 65 4.79 -5.41 -18.14
N CYS A 66 5.72 -5.37 -19.09
CA CYS A 66 6.77 -6.37 -19.24
C CYS A 66 7.73 -6.35 -18.02
N MET A 67 8.44 -7.46 -17.83
CA MET A 67 9.36 -7.63 -16.71
C MET A 67 10.43 -6.53 -16.66
N GLU A 68 10.98 -6.15 -17.81
CA GLU A 68 12.03 -5.13 -17.94
C GLU A 68 11.54 -3.77 -17.41
N TYR A 69 10.34 -3.34 -17.82
CA TYR A 69 9.79 -2.06 -17.37
C TYR A 69 9.48 -2.07 -15.86
N ILE A 70 9.04 -3.21 -15.33
CA ILE A 70 8.78 -3.32 -13.88
C ILE A 70 10.10 -3.27 -13.11
N MET A 71 11.16 -3.90 -13.59
CA MET A 71 12.50 -3.85 -12.97
C MET A 71 13.06 -2.42 -12.98
N GLU A 72 13.01 -1.74 -14.13
CA GLU A 72 13.42 -0.33 -14.24
C GLU A 72 12.59 0.59 -13.32
N TRP A 73 11.29 0.34 -13.18
CA TRP A 73 10.45 1.08 -12.25
C TRP A 73 10.91 0.92 -10.79
N ILE A 74 11.31 -0.29 -10.38
CA ILE A 74 11.85 -0.51 -9.03
C ILE A 74 13.13 0.32 -8.81
N ILE A 75 14.00 0.38 -9.80
CA ILE A 75 15.21 1.23 -9.76
C ILE A 75 14.80 2.71 -9.66
N TRP A 76 13.89 3.16 -10.51
CA TRP A 76 13.37 4.53 -10.49
C TRP A 76 12.74 4.91 -9.14
N LEU A 77 12.01 4.00 -8.50
CA LEU A 77 11.45 4.23 -7.15
C LEU A 77 12.54 4.47 -6.10
N LYS A 78 13.68 3.78 -6.19
CA LYS A 78 14.81 3.99 -5.28
C LYS A 78 15.52 5.31 -5.54
N GLU A 79 15.85 5.58 -6.78
CA GLU A 79 16.69 6.70 -7.16
C GLU A 79 15.93 8.04 -7.18
N ASN A 80 14.74 8.08 -7.75
CA ASN A 80 13.98 9.32 -7.95
C ASN A 80 12.96 9.59 -6.84
N ARG A 81 12.59 8.58 -6.05
CA ARG A 81 11.58 8.71 -4.99
C ARG A 81 12.13 8.38 -3.59
N GLY A 82 13.40 7.97 -3.48
CA GLY A 82 14.03 7.63 -2.20
C GLY A 82 13.32 6.48 -1.48
N CYS A 83 12.64 5.59 -2.20
CA CYS A 83 11.89 4.50 -1.59
C CYS A 83 12.82 3.46 -0.97
N SER A 84 12.53 3.04 0.27
CA SER A 84 13.22 1.91 0.88
C SER A 84 12.90 0.59 0.15
N PRO A 85 13.77 -0.44 0.25
CA PRO A 85 13.50 -1.77 -0.32
C PRO A 85 12.14 -2.35 0.10
N ALA A 86 11.75 -2.17 1.36
CA ALA A 86 10.44 -2.59 1.86
C ALA A 86 9.29 -1.87 1.15
N THR A 87 9.43 -0.55 0.91
CA THR A 87 8.44 0.25 0.18
C THR A 87 8.35 -0.21 -1.28
N CYS A 88 9.48 -0.47 -1.94
CA CYS A 88 9.51 -1.00 -3.30
C CYS A 88 8.76 -2.33 -3.39
N ASN A 89 8.99 -3.25 -2.44
CA ASN A 89 8.28 -4.54 -2.40
C ASN A 89 6.77 -4.38 -2.20
N VAL A 90 6.33 -3.44 -1.36
CA VAL A 90 4.89 -3.13 -1.21
C VAL A 90 4.31 -2.59 -2.52
N ARG A 91 5.03 -1.73 -3.25
CA ARG A 91 4.60 -1.19 -4.54
C ARG A 91 4.53 -2.28 -5.62
N LEU A 92 5.55 -3.14 -5.68
CA LEU A 92 5.59 -4.29 -6.60
C LEU A 92 4.43 -5.26 -6.32
N SER A 93 4.19 -5.59 -5.06
CA SER A 93 3.07 -6.44 -4.65
C SER A 93 1.72 -5.88 -5.10
N ALA A 94 1.51 -4.56 -4.97
CA ALA A 94 0.29 -3.90 -5.43
C ALA A 94 0.10 -4.02 -6.95
N LEU A 95 1.18 -3.84 -7.73
CA LEU A 95 1.13 -3.98 -9.18
C LEU A 95 0.82 -5.43 -9.59
N ARG A 96 1.44 -6.43 -8.95
CA ARG A 96 1.15 -7.86 -9.17
C ARG A 96 -0.30 -8.20 -8.91
N VAL A 97 -0.88 -7.70 -7.82
CA VAL A 97 -2.30 -7.94 -7.50
C VAL A 97 -3.21 -7.34 -8.58
N PHE A 98 -2.87 -6.18 -9.12
CA PHE A 98 -3.60 -5.60 -10.24
C PHE A 98 -3.46 -6.44 -11.53
N LEU A 99 -2.25 -6.84 -11.90
CA LEU A 99 -2.02 -7.68 -13.09
C LEU A 99 -2.67 -9.06 -12.96
N LYS A 100 -2.68 -9.64 -11.77
CA LYS A 100 -3.43 -10.86 -11.47
C LYS A 100 -4.93 -10.66 -11.70
N TYR A 101 -5.48 -9.54 -11.25
CA TYR A 101 -6.88 -9.20 -11.51
C TYR A 101 -7.14 -9.07 -13.01
N LEU A 102 -6.27 -8.39 -13.77
CA LEU A 102 -6.39 -8.29 -15.23
C LEU A 102 -6.41 -9.67 -15.89
N SER A 103 -5.51 -10.58 -15.51
CA SER A 103 -5.42 -11.93 -16.09
C SER A 103 -6.66 -12.78 -15.83
N PHE A 104 -7.41 -12.52 -14.76
CA PHE A 104 -8.71 -13.17 -14.51
C PHE A 104 -9.85 -12.58 -15.34
N ARG A 105 -9.74 -11.32 -15.75
CA ARG A 105 -10.74 -10.65 -16.59
C ARG A 105 -10.53 -10.94 -18.06
N ASP A 106 -9.27 -11.03 -18.48
CA ASP A 106 -8.89 -11.29 -19.86
C ASP A 106 -7.57 -12.08 -19.92
N ILE A 107 -7.63 -13.26 -20.50
CA ILE A 107 -6.51 -14.20 -20.61
C ILE A 107 -5.30 -13.62 -21.35
N SER A 108 -5.51 -12.60 -22.20
CA SER A 108 -4.43 -11.94 -22.94
C SER A 108 -3.40 -11.29 -22.02
N TYR A 109 -3.77 -10.95 -20.78
CA TYR A 109 -2.87 -10.39 -19.76
C TYR A 109 -2.14 -11.44 -18.91
N MET A 110 -2.37 -12.75 -19.15
CA MET A 110 -1.73 -13.80 -18.36
C MET A 110 -0.21 -13.76 -18.47
N SER A 111 0.32 -13.52 -19.67
CA SER A 111 1.76 -13.46 -19.90
C SER A 111 2.44 -12.33 -19.10
N VAL A 112 1.84 -11.14 -19.07
CA VAL A 112 2.41 -10.00 -18.31
C VAL A 112 2.26 -10.20 -16.81
N PHE A 113 1.20 -10.87 -16.35
CA PHE A 113 1.08 -11.26 -14.94
C PHE A 113 2.21 -12.22 -14.53
N LEU A 114 2.48 -13.27 -15.32
CA LEU A 114 3.55 -14.22 -15.03
C LEU A 114 4.94 -13.55 -15.06
N GLN A 115 5.17 -12.62 -15.98
CA GLN A 115 6.39 -11.82 -16.01
C GLN A 115 6.55 -10.99 -14.74
N ALA A 116 5.50 -10.33 -14.27
CA ALA A 116 5.53 -9.54 -13.04
C ALA A 116 5.77 -10.40 -11.78
N GLU A 117 5.24 -11.63 -11.73
CA GLU A 117 5.52 -12.57 -10.64
C GLU A 117 7.00 -12.97 -10.57
N ASN A 118 7.67 -13.07 -11.72
CA ASN A 118 9.09 -13.43 -11.82
C ASN A 118 10.05 -12.27 -11.44
N VAL A 119 9.59 -11.02 -11.34
CA VAL A 119 10.42 -9.92 -10.85
C VAL A 119 10.85 -10.21 -9.40
N PRO A 120 12.15 -10.22 -9.05
CA PRO A 120 12.56 -10.51 -7.68
C PRO A 120 12.18 -9.39 -6.71
N ASN A 121 11.90 -9.76 -5.48
CA ASN A 121 11.74 -8.76 -4.41
C ASN A 121 13.11 -8.20 -4.01
N GLU A 122 13.14 -6.91 -3.66
CA GLU A 122 14.31 -6.26 -3.11
C GLU A 122 14.69 -6.86 -1.75
N LYS A 123 15.98 -7.10 -1.55
CA LYS A 123 16.50 -7.56 -0.25
C LYS A 123 16.28 -6.50 0.81
N ASN A 124 15.58 -6.86 1.87
CA ASN A 124 15.30 -5.97 2.99
C ASN A 124 15.95 -6.51 4.26
N SER A 125 16.90 -5.76 4.82
CA SER A 125 17.47 -6.09 6.13
C SER A 125 16.43 -5.77 7.20
N LYS A 126 15.95 -6.79 7.89
CA LYS A 126 15.08 -6.60 9.06
C LYS A 126 15.90 -5.93 10.17
N ARG A 127 15.60 -4.68 10.48
CA ARG A 127 16.15 -4.05 11.67
C ARG A 127 15.58 -4.78 12.90
N LYS A 128 16.45 -5.18 13.82
CA LYS A 128 16.02 -5.73 15.11
C LYS A 128 15.32 -4.59 15.86
N VAL A 129 14.04 -4.78 16.14
CA VAL A 129 13.30 -3.84 17.01
C VAL A 129 13.77 -4.11 18.44
N ILE A 130 14.40 -3.11 19.05
CA ILE A 130 14.76 -3.13 20.46
C ILE A 130 13.54 -2.66 21.22
N GLY A 131 12.96 -3.53 22.05
CA GLY A 131 11.85 -3.15 22.92
C GLY A 131 12.31 -2.19 24.02
N LEU A 132 11.35 -1.50 24.65
CA LEU A 132 11.61 -0.67 25.82
C LEU A 132 11.95 -1.57 27.03
N SER A 133 12.93 -1.16 27.83
CA SER A 133 13.18 -1.80 29.12
C SER A 133 12.01 -1.52 30.09
N LYS A 134 11.85 -2.36 31.12
CA LYS A 134 10.83 -2.13 32.14
C LYS A 134 10.96 -0.74 32.79
N GLN A 135 12.19 -0.34 33.11
CA GLN A 135 12.47 0.99 33.68
C GLN A 135 12.03 2.14 32.73
N ALA A 136 12.29 1.99 31.43
CA ALA A 136 11.86 2.99 30.43
C ALA A 136 10.33 3.07 30.34
N VAL A 137 9.63 1.95 30.47
CA VAL A 137 8.15 1.91 30.51
C VAL A 137 7.63 2.60 31.75
N ASP A 138 8.21 2.32 32.93
CA ASP A 138 7.79 2.91 34.20
C ASP A 138 7.96 4.44 34.15
N VAL A 139 9.08 4.94 33.60
CA VAL A 139 9.29 6.39 33.39
C VAL A 139 8.25 6.96 32.43
N LEU A 140 8.00 6.32 31.30
CA LEU A 140 6.99 6.80 30.32
C LEU A 140 5.59 6.88 30.94
N LEU A 141 5.18 5.89 31.73
CA LEU A 141 3.89 5.89 32.41
C LEU A 141 3.78 6.95 33.50
N SER A 142 4.87 7.40 34.09
CA SER A 142 4.89 8.47 35.10
C SER A 142 4.84 9.87 34.52
N MET A 143 5.11 10.07 33.22
CA MET A 143 5.16 11.39 32.60
C MET A 143 3.83 12.15 32.51
N PRO A 144 2.68 11.51 32.21
CA PRO A 144 1.42 12.23 32.09
C PRO A 144 0.97 12.79 33.44
N ASN A 145 0.58 14.06 33.46
CA ASN A 145 0.01 14.69 34.67
C ASN A 145 -1.40 14.15 34.94
N GLN A 146 -1.49 13.16 35.82
CA GLN A 146 -2.76 12.50 36.15
C GLN A 146 -3.77 13.43 36.89
N GLY A 147 -3.32 14.57 37.37
CA GLY A 147 -4.21 15.60 37.94
C GLY A 147 -5.01 16.38 36.89
N SER A 148 -4.70 16.26 35.62
CA SER A 148 -5.46 16.85 34.52
C SER A 148 -6.25 15.79 33.75
N THR A 149 -7.41 16.15 33.20
CA THR A 149 -8.25 15.25 32.38
C THR A 149 -7.49 14.68 31.19
N ILE A 150 -6.67 15.51 30.53
CA ILE A 150 -5.86 15.09 29.38
C ILE A 150 -4.79 14.12 29.82
N GLY A 151 -4.04 14.43 30.88
CA GLY A 151 -2.97 13.56 31.36
C GLY A 151 -3.47 12.24 31.91
N PHE A 152 -4.64 12.24 32.60
CA PHE A 152 -5.29 11.00 33.03
C PHE A 152 -5.71 10.12 31.84
N ARG A 153 -6.28 10.72 30.79
CA ARG A 153 -6.61 10.02 29.54
C ARG A 153 -5.35 9.40 28.92
N ASP A 154 -4.27 10.19 28.79
CA ASP A 154 -3.03 9.75 28.14
C ASP A 154 -2.37 8.61 28.95
N TYR A 155 -2.34 8.72 30.27
CA TYR A 155 -1.89 7.65 31.17
C TYR A 155 -2.70 6.37 30.95
N THR A 156 -4.02 6.47 30.92
CA THR A 156 -4.92 5.31 30.76
C THR A 156 -4.69 4.64 29.39
N LEU A 157 -4.55 5.41 28.31
CA LEU A 157 -4.26 4.88 26.98
C LEU A 157 -2.91 4.15 26.93
N MET A 158 -1.87 4.75 27.53
CA MET A 158 -0.53 4.15 27.58
C MET A 158 -0.53 2.88 28.43
N LEU A 159 -1.22 2.87 29.55
CA LEU A 159 -1.35 1.69 30.42
C LEU A 159 -2.08 0.55 29.71
N LEU A 160 -3.17 0.84 29.00
CA LEU A 160 -3.90 -0.15 28.21
C LEU A 160 -3.05 -0.72 27.09
N LEU A 161 -2.32 0.12 26.33
CA LEU A 161 -1.41 -0.34 25.30
C LEU A 161 -0.34 -1.28 25.86
N TYR A 162 0.24 -0.95 26.99
CA TYR A 162 1.29 -1.74 27.63
C TYR A 162 0.75 -3.06 28.18
N SER A 163 -0.38 -3.05 28.90
CA SER A 163 -0.92 -4.21 29.58
C SER A 163 -1.59 -5.22 28.65
N THR A 164 -2.21 -4.74 27.55
CA THR A 164 -2.99 -5.59 26.64
C THR A 164 -2.28 -5.90 25.33
N ALA A 165 -1.19 -5.19 25.01
CA ALA A 165 -0.50 -5.25 23.72
C ALA A 165 -1.45 -5.04 22.51
N VAL A 166 -2.59 -4.39 22.71
CA VAL A 166 -3.56 -4.06 21.66
C VAL A 166 -2.97 -3.03 20.69
N ARG A 167 -3.34 -3.11 19.42
CA ARG A 167 -2.87 -2.11 18.45
C ARG A 167 -3.57 -0.77 18.69
N ILE A 168 -2.84 0.35 18.48
CA ILE A 168 -3.38 1.69 18.72
C ILE A 168 -4.69 1.95 17.98
N ASN A 169 -4.86 1.47 16.76
CA ASN A 169 -6.11 1.61 16.02
C ASN A 169 -7.26 0.81 16.64
N GLU A 170 -6.98 -0.35 17.20
CA GLU A 170 -7.96 -1.17 17.91
C GLU A 170 -8.39 -0.45 19.20
N LEU A 171 -7.43 0.12 19.94
CA LEU A 171 -7.71 0.91 21.15
C LEU A 171 -8.57 2.14 20.84
N LEU A 172 -8.24 2.90 19.79
CA LEU A 172 -8.97 4.11 19.38
C LEU A 172 -10.38 3.83 18.83
N THR A 173 -10.66 2.59 18.42
CA THR A 173 -11.97 2.17 17.91
C THR A 173 -12.83 1.46 18.96
N LEU A 174 -12.35 1.32 20.20
CA LEU A 174 -13.15 0.78 21.29
C LEU A 174 -14.39 1.62 21.52
N LYS A 175 -15.55 0.96 21.60
CA LYS A 175 -16.83 1.58 21.93
C LYS A 175 -17.30 1.04 23.27
N ASP A 176 -17.76 1.93 24.14
CA ASP A 176 -18.45 1.50 25.36
C ASP A 176 -19.81 0.89 24.99
N ARG A 177 -19.98 -0.41 25.27
CA ARG A 177 -21.26 -1.12 25.03
C ARG A 177 -22.43 -0.58 25.90
N LYS A 178 -22.14 0.15 26.98
CA LYS A 178 -23.17 0.73 27.85
C LYS A 178 -23.68 2.08 27.35
N SER A 179 -23.00 2.72 26.41
CA SER A 179 -23.39 4.01 25.83
C SER A 179 -24.46 3.92 24.73
N THR A 180 -25.01 2.75 24.48
CA THR A 180 -26.05 2.51 23.45
C THR A 180 -27.43 2.25 24.11
N ARG A 181 -27.81 3.05 25.13
CA ARG A 181 -29.18 3.13 25.62
C ARG A 181 -29.70 4.53 25.45
#